data_237b9e653bdcdff6c31078dbb27e930e
#
_entry.id   237b9e653bdcdff6c31078dbb27e930e
#
_cell.length_a   1.000
_cell.length_b   1.000
_cell.length_c   1.000
_cell.angle_alpha   90.00
_cell.angle_beta   90.00
_cell.angle_gamma   90.00
#
_symmetry.space_group_name_H-M   'P 1'
#
loop_
_entity.id
_entity.type
_entity.pdbx_description
1 polymer ?
#
loop_
_entity_poly.entity_id
_entity_poly.type
_entity_poly.pdbx_seq_one_letter_code
_entity_poly.pdbx_strand_id
1 'polypeptide(L)'
;TIQAHRHNRHGSIEDYNKWLGVSEEQAYEESLEGTVESEFADVALRIMSLLGWYNSQNIICLMNDTELKKTEEFHKVEFEHGNYSLPTAMYLIITRITYFPFSCSPAWMNTLRLQDILVQVFAIAHAEGIDLVEHIKLKMQYNESRPYLHGCLY
;
A
#
# COMPACT_ATOMS: atom_id res chain seq x y z
N THR A 1 1.70 -3.37 9.33
CA THR A 1 0.50 -2.51 9.53
C THR A 1 -0.24 -2.82 10.82
N ILE A 2 -0.75 -4.06 11.03
CA ILE A 2 -1.46 -4.44 12.27
C ILE A 2 -0.57 -4.26 13.51
N GLN A 3 0.71 -4.62 13.43
CA GLN A 3 1.65 -4.47 14.53
C GLN A 3 1.92 -2.98 14.83
N ALA A 4 2.15 -2.17 13.83
CA ALA A 4 2.33 -0.72 13.99
C ALA A 4 1.10 -0.07 14.65
N HIS A 5 -0.10 -0.44 14.18
CA HIS A 5 -1.35 0.04 14.78
C HIS A 5 -1.51 -0.37 16.25
N ARG A 6 -1.20 -1.64 16.61
CA ARG A 6 -1.23 -2.10 18.02
C ARG A 6 -0.32 -1.31 18.94
N HIS A 7 0.81 -0.83 18.43
CA HIS A 7 1.75 -0.01 19.17
C HIS A 7 1.48 1.50 19.03
N ASN A 8 0.38 1.87 18.36
CA ASN A 8 -0.01 3.26 18.09
C ASN A 8 1.13 4.07 17.44
N ARG A 9 1.88 3.41 16.52
CA ARG A 9 3.00 4.03 15.82
C ARG A 9 2.51 4.69 14.54
N HIS A 10 2.18 5.96 14.66
CA HIS A 10 1.81 6.83 13.54
C HIS A 10 2.99 7.71 13.15
N GLY A 11 3.17 7.88 11.85
CA GLY A 11 4.19 8.76 11.28
C GLY A 11 3.61 10.13 10.95
N SER A 12 4.45 11.15 11.04
CA SER A 12 4.07 12.52 10.72
C SER A 12 5.00 13.07 9.65
N ILE A 13 4.42 13.56 8.55
CA ILE A 13 5.16 14.28 7.50
C ILE A 13 5.79 15.57 8.07
N GLU A 14 5.14 16.18 9.07
CA GLU A 14 5.72 17.35 9.76
C GLU A 14 7.00 16.98 10.51
N ASP A 15 7.02 15.83 11.17
CA ASP A 15 8.22 15.35 11.88
C ASP A 15 9.30 14.95 10.89
N TYR A 16 8.95 14.28 9.80
CA TYR A 16 9.87 14.01 8.70
C TYR A 16 10.54 15.30 8.19
N ASN A 17 9.76 16.34 7.94
CA ASN A 17 10.27 17.62 7.46
C ASN A 17 11.22 18.32 8.46
N LYS A 18 11.06 18.11 9.77
CA LYS A 18 11.99 18.62 10.78
C LYS A 18 13.37 17.96 10.70
N TRP A 19 13.43 16.70 10.27
CA TRP A 19 14.66 15.93 10.14
C TRP A 19 15.38 16.08 8.80
N LEU A 20 14.73 16.65 7.79
CA LEU A 20 15.32 16.83 6.44
C LEU A 20 16.64 17.62 6.42
N GLY A 21 16.93 18.38 7.48
CA GLY A 21 18.20 19.11 7.63
C GLY A 21 19.44 18.21 7.88
N VAL A 22 19.23 16.93 8.16
CA VAL A 22 20.31 15.94 8.42
C VAL A 22 20.52 15.09 7.17
N SER A 23 19.59 14.19 6.86
CA SER A 23 19.54 13.42 5.63
C SER A 23 18.14 12.88 5.42
N GLU A 24 17.75 12.62 4.15
CA GLU A 24 16.45 12.04 3.83
C GLU A 24 16.28 10.63 4.43
N GLU A 25 17.34 9.80 4.39
CA GLU A 25 17.35 8.46 4.96
C GLU A 25 17.09 8.50 6.47
N GLN A 26 17.84 9.30 7.21
CA GLN A 26 17.69 9.44 8.65
C GLN A 26 16.33 10.05 9.02
N ALA A 27 15.86 11.05 8.24
CA ALA A 27 14.53 11.63 8.44
C ALA A 27 13.43 10.56 8.33
N TYR A 28 13.54 9.67 7.35
CA TYR A 28 12.58 8.59 7.17
C TYR A 28 12.64 7.56 8.32
N GLU A 29 13.82 7.11 8.68
CA GLU A 29 14.02 6.11 9.75
C GLU A 29 13.49 6.58 11.11
N GLU A 30 13.74 7.83 11.46
CA GLU A 30 13.33 8.39 12.76
C GLU A 30 11.84 8.70 12.85
N SER A 31 11.22 9.12 11.74
CA SER A 31 9.84 9.63 11.78
C SER A 31 8.79 8.72 11.15
N LEU A 32 9.15 7.93 10.14
CA LEU A 32 8.20 7.18 9.35
C LEU A 32 8.40 5.66 9.38
N GLU A 33 9.63 5.15 9.55
CA GLU A 33 9.88 3.71 9.48
C GLU A 33 9.11 2.93 10.56
N GLY A 34 8.44 1.87 10.13
CA GLY A 34 7.64 1.00 11.01
C GLY A 34 6.37 1.66 11.57
N THR A 35 5.91 2.74 10.94
CA THR A 35 4.60 3.36 11.24
C THR A 35 3.48 2.73 10.42
N VAL A 36 2.23 2.99 10.80
CA VAL A 36 1.04 2.51 10.06
C VAL A 36 1.09 3.00 8.63
N GLU A 37 1.42 4.27 8.43
CA GLU A 37 1.50 4.94 7.14
C GLU A 37 2.56 4.32 6.21
N SER A 38 3.76 4.06 6.75
CA SER A 38 4.84 3.43 5.97
C SER A 38 4.52 1.99 5.58
N GLU A 39 3.82 1.26 6.44
CA GLU A 39 3.37 -0.10 6.16
C GLU A 39 2.28 -0.14 5.07
N PHE A 40 1.36 0.84 5.06
CA PHE A 40 0.42 0.99 3.96
C PHE A 40 1.13 1.29 2.63
N ALA A 41 2.13 2.17 2.66
CA ALA A 41 2.95 2.47 1.49
C ALA A 41 3.69 1.22 0.97
N ASP A 42 4.25 0.40 1.85
CA ASP A 42 4.90 -0.87 1.48
C ASP A 42 3.92 -1.83 0.79
N VAL A 43 2.72 -2.01 1.33
CA VAL A 43 1.69 -2.87 0.71
C VAL A 43 1.33 -2.36 -0.68
N ALA A 44 1.08 -1.05 -0.82
CA ALA A 44 0.75 -0.45 -2.11
C ALA A 44 1.88 -0.62 -3.13
N LEU A 45 3.13 -0.36 -2.75
CA LEU A 45 4.31 -0.52 -3.60
C LEU A 45 4.50 -1.96 -4.07
N ARG A 46 4.31 -2.95 -3.20
CA ARG A 46 4.39 -4.37 -3.57
C ARG A 46 3.33 -4.75 -4.59
N ILE A 47 2.08 -4.29 -4.42
CA ILE A 47 1.01 -4.53 -5.39
C ILE A 47 1.33 -3.86 -6.73
N MET A 48 1.78 -2.60 -6.71
CA MET A 48 2.17 -1.88 -7.93
C MET A 48 3.34 -2.55 -8.63
N SER A 49 4.33 -3.07 -7.90
CA SER A 49 5.45 -3.82 -8.46
C SER A 49 4.99 -5.10 -9.17
N LEU A 50 4.04 -5.84 -8.57
CA LEU A 50 3.43 -7.02 -9.21
C LEU A 50 2.67 -6.63 -10.48
N LEU A 51 1.89 -5.56 -10.45
CA LEU A 51 1.19 -5.06 -11.64
C LEU A 51 2.17 -4.64 -12.73
N GLY A 52 3.28 -3.98 -12.36
CA GLY A 52 4.37 -3.63 -13.29
C GLY A 52 5.01 -4.86 -13.91
N TRP A 53 5.21 -5.92 -13.14
CA TRP A 53 5.70 -7.19 -13.67
C TRP A 53 4.73 -7.80 -14.69
N TYR A 54 3.43 -7.88 -14.38
CA TYR A 54 2.42 -8.35 -15.33
C TYR A 54 2.38 -7.49 -16.61
N ASN A 55 2.53 -6.18 -16.46
CA ASN A 55 2.61 -5.27 -17.61
C ASN A 55 3.82 -5.57 -18.49
N SER A 56 4.99 -5.84 -17.91
CA SER A 56 6.20 -6.20 -18.65
C SER A 56 6.06 -7.50 -19.45
N GLN A 57 5.16 -8.39 -19.02
CA GLN A 57 4.82 -9.64 -19.73
C GLN A 57 3.69 -9.46 -20.77
N ASN A 58 3.18 -8.23 -20.97
CA ASN A 58 2.01 -7.95 -21.82
C ASN A 58 0.74 -8.73 -21.42
N ILE A 59 0.57 -9.01 -20.12
CA ILE A 59 -0.57 -9.79 -19.60
C ILE A 59 -1.54 -8.89 -18.80
N ILE A 60 -1.21 -7.61 -18.63
CA ILE A 60 -2.03 -6.72 -17.83
C ILE A 60 -3.38 -6.42 -18.50
N CYS A 61 -4.44 -6.54 -17.74
CA CYS A 61 -5.74 -6.01 -18.05
C CYS A 61 -6.03 -4.89 -17.04
N LEU A 62 -6.15 -3.66 -17.50
CA LEU A 62 -6.45 -2.53 -16.62
C LEU A 62 -7.96 -2.33 -16.54
N MET A 63 -8.45 -2.02 -15.35
CA MET A 63 -9.77 -1.48 -15.17
C MET A 63 -9.88 -0.17 -15.96
N ASN A 64 -10.99 0.02 -16.66
CA ASN A 64 -11.27 1.31 -17.25
C ASN A 64 -11.70 2.32 -16.16
N ASP A 65 -11.70 3.62 -16.49
CA ASP A 65 -12.01 4.69 -15.55
C ASP A 65 -13.36 4.52 -14.85
N THR A 66 -14.34 3.93 -15.55
CA THR A 66 -15.69 3.70 -15.00
C THR A 66 -15.68 2.57 -13.97
N GLU A 67 -14.96 1.48 -14.27
CA GLU A 67 -14.80 0.36 -13.34
C GLU A 67 -13.99 0.79 -12.12
N LEU A 68 -12.90 1.53 -12.32
CA LEU A 68 -12.07 2.03 -11.24
C LEU A 68 -12.88 2.91 -10.28
N LYS A 69 -13.65 3.88 -10.80
CA LYS A 69 -14.51 4.74 -9.98
C LYS A 69 -15.57 3.97 -9.21
N LYS A 70 -16.21 2.97 -9.84
CA LYS A 70 -17.20 2.12 -9.14
C LYS A 70 -16.58 1.31 -8.02
N THR A 71 -15.38 0.77 -8.25
CA THR A 71 -14.63 0.00 -7.25
C THR A 71 -14.21 0.91 -6.09
N GLU A 72 -13.72 2.10 -6.39
CA GLU A 72 -13.35 3.10 -5.38
C GLU A 72 -14.57 3.52 -4.53
N GLU A 73 -15.68 3.84 -5.16
CA GLU A 73 -16.92 4.21 -4.45
C GLU A 73 -17.44 3.07 -3.58
N PHE A 74 -17.40 1.83 -4.08
CA PHE A 74 -17.77 0.65 -3.32
C PHE A 74 -16.92 0.50 -2.05
N HIS A 75 -15.61 0.53 -2.16
CA HIS A 75 -14.72 0.38 -1.01
C HIS A 75 -14.81 1.58 -0.05
N LYS A 76 -14.97 2.78 -0.58
CA LYS A 76 -15.19 3.97 0.24
C LYS A 76 -16.44 3.84 1.11
N VAL A 77 -17.56 3.45 0.53
CA VAL A 77 -18.81 3.21 1.27
C VAL A 77 -18.63 2.06 2.28
N GLU A 78 -17.96 0.98 1.89
CA GLU A 78 -17.71 -0.16 2.76
C GLU A 78 -16.94 0.24 4.04
N PHE A 79 -15.90 1.08 3.91
CA PHE A 79 -15.06 1.46 5.03
C PHE A 79 -15.56 2.68 5.81
N GLU A 80 -16.18 3.67 5.17
CA GLU A 80 -16.75 4.83 5.86
C GLU A 80 -18.04 4.49 6.64
N HIS A 81 -18.83 3.55 6.12
CA HIS A 81 -20.11 3.20 6.73
C HIS A 81 -20.15 1.82 7.39
N GLY A 82 -19.18 0.97 7.13
CA GLY A 82 -19.16 -0.42 7.61
C GLY A 82 -18.71 -0.61 9.05
N ASN A 83 -18.31 0.46 9.76
CA ASN A 83 -17.74 0.38 11.13
C ASN A 83 -16.61 -0.65 11.29
N TYR A 84 -15.84 -0.88 10.24
CA TYR A 84 -14.69 -1.78 10.31
C TYR A 84 -13.55 -1.10 11.07
N SER A 85 -13.04 -1.76 12.09
CA SER A 85 -11.75 -1.37 12.66
C SER A 85 -10.63 -1.65 11.66
N LEU A 86 -9.55 -0.87 11.72
CA LEU A 86 -8.38 -1.09 10.87
C LEU A 86 -7.88 -2.55 10.87
N PRO A 87 -7.78 -3.26 12.03
CA PRO A 87 -7.42 -4.69 12.01
C PRO A 87 -8.39 -5.56 11.22
N THR A 88 -9.70 -5.28 11.27
CA THR A 88 -10.71 -6.02 10.50
C THR A 88 -10.55 -5.75 9.00
N ALA A 89 -10.37 -4.51 8.59
CA ALA A 89 -10.13 -4.12 7.22
C ALA A 89 -8.87 -4.80 6.65
N MET A 90 -7.77 -4.80 7.40
CA MET A 90 -6.53 -5.49 7.02
C MET A 90 -6.69 -7.02 6.95
N TYR A 91 -7.47 -7.62 7.85
CA TYR A 91 -7.80 -9.03 7.79
C TYR A 91 -8.56 -9.39 6.49
N LEU A 92 -9.50 -8.55 6.05
CA LEU A 92 -10.21 -8.74 4.79
C LEU A 92 -9.25 -8.69 3.58
N ILE A 93 -8.29 -7.78 3.55
CA ILE A 93 -7.25 -7.74 2.51
C ILE A 93 -6.43 -9.03 2.53
N ILE A 94 -5.96 -9.46 3.69
CA ILE A 94 -5.16 -10.69 3.84
C ILE A 94 -5.93 -11.90 3.35
N THR A 95 -7.21 -12.03 3.71
CA THR A 95 -8.05 -13.14 3.25
C THR A 95 -8.25 -13.10 1.74
N ARG A 96 -8.49 -11.94 1.14
CA ARG A 96 -8.59 -11.80 -0.32
C ARG A 96 -7.31 -12.23 -1.03
N ILE A 97 -6.14 -11.87 -0.50
CA ILE A 97 -4.84 -12.29 -1.04
C ILE A 97 -4.64 -13.80 -0.85
N THR A 98 -4.93 -14.34 0.33
CA THR A 98 -4.66 -15.74 0.69
C THR A 98 -5.57 -16.72 -0.04
N TYR A 99 -6.85 -16.40 -0.15
CA TYR A 99 -7.82 -17.24 -0.87
C TYR A 99 -7.80 -17.03 -2.39
N PHE A 100 -6.79 -16.31 -2.87
CA PHE A 100 -6.63 -16.02 -4.27
C PHE A 100 -6.03 -17.21 -4.99
N PRO A 101 -6.75 -17.92 -5.88
CA PRO A 101 -6.19 -19.02 -6.62
C PRO A 101 -5.33 -18.49 -7.79
N PHE A 102 -4.18 -17.92 -7.50
CA PHE A 102 -3.23 -17.46 -8.53
C PHE A 102 -2.90 -18.54 -9.56
N SER A 103 -2.96 -19.82 -9.15
CA SER A 103 -2.66 -20.95 -10.01
C SER A 103 -3.81 -21.38 -10.94
N CYS A 104 -5.05 -20.99 -10.63
CA CYS A 104 -6.25 -21.48 -11.33
C CYS A 104 -6.95 -20.41 -12.17
N SER A 105 -6.57 -19.16 -12.03
CA SER A 105 -7.18 -18.05 -12.75
C SER A 105 -6.32 -17.60 -13.94
N PRO A 106 -6.93 -17.18 -15.06
CA PRO A 106 -6.18 -16.52 -16.13
C PRO A 106 -5.40 -15.33 -15.60
N ALA A 107 -4.17 -15.14 -16.08
CA ALA A 107 -3.26 -14.11 -15.57
C ALA A 107 -3.86 -12.68 -15.64
N TRP A 108 -4.63 -12.36 -16.68
CA TRP A 108 -5.33 -11.07 -16.79
C TRP A 108 -6.35 -10.84 -15.66
N MET A 109 -6.99 -11.90 -15.18
CA MET A 109 -7.93 -11.80 -14.05
C MET A 109 -7.18 -11.46 -12.75
N ASN A 110 -5.95 -11.94 -12.62
CA ASN A 110 -5.11 -11.61 -11.47
C ASN A 110 -4.78 -10.12 -11.43
N THR A 111 -4.58 -9.49 -12.58
CA THR A 111 -4.29 -8.05 -12.64
C THR A 111 -5.49 -7.19 -12.23
N LEU A 112 -6.70 -7.57 -12.63
CA LEU A 112 -7.92 -6.86 -12.18
C LEU A 112 -8.12 -6.96 -10.66
N ARG A 113 -7.86 -8.12 -10.10
CA ARG A 113 -7.99 -8.34 -8.66
C ARG A 113 -6.91 -7.60 -7.86
N LEU A 114 -5.67 -7.55 -8.35
CA LEU A 114 -4.62 -6.74 -7.73
C LEU A 114 -4.97 -5.26 -7.74
N GLN A 115 -5.60 -4.76 -8.81
CA GLN A 115 -6.11 -3.40 -8.86
C GLN A 115 -7.24 -3.19 -7.84
N ASP A 116 -8.20 -4.12 -7.73
CA ASP A 116 -9.26 -4.07 -6.72
C ASP A 116 -8.68 -4.00 -5.29
N ILE A 117 -7.70 -4.84 -4.98
CA ILE A 117 -7.01 -4.82 -3.68
C ILE A 117 -6.27 -3.49 -3.47
N LEU A 118 -5.61 -2.96 -4.50
CA LEU A 118 -4.92 -1.66 -4.41
C LEU A 118 -5.90 -0.54 -4.11
N VAL A 119 -7.04 -0.49 -4.80
CA VAL A 119 -8.10 0.50 -4.53
C VAL A 119 -8.63 0.36 -3.11
N GLN A 120 -8.81 -0.86 -2.61
CA GLN A 120 -9.19 -1.11 -1.23
C GLN A 120 -8.16 -0.59 -0.22
N VAL A 121 -6.86 -0.77 -0.49
CA VAL A 121 -5.78 -0.22 0.34
C VAL A 121 -5.85 1.30 0.40
N PHE A 122 -6.08 1.97 -0.73
CA PHE A 122 -6.26 3.42 -0.79
C PHE A 122 -7.51 3.88 -0.03
N ALA A 123 -8.63 3.16 -0.16
CA ALA A 123 -9.87 3.50 0.54
C ALA A 123 -9.72 3.40 2.07
N ILE A 124 -9.04 2.37 2.57
CA ILE A 124 -8.75 2.23 4.00
C ILE A 124 -7.83 3.34 4.48
N ALA A 125 -6.75 3.61 3.76
CA ALA A 125 -5.82 4.68 4.12
C ALA A 125 -6.53 6.04 4.18
N HIS A 126 -7.42 6.31 3.21
CA HIS A 126 -8.24 7.53 3.21
C HIS A 126 -9.17 7.61 4.42
N ALA A 127 -9.86 6.50 4.77
CA ALA A 127 -10.73 6.44 5.95
C ALA A 127 -9.98 6.66 7.27
N GLU A 128 -8.71 6.25 7.32
CA GLU A 128 -7.79 6.49 8.46
C GLU A 128 -7.13 7.88 8.42
N GLY A 129 -7.46 8.72 7.42
CA GLY A 129 -6.88 10.06 7.27
C GLY A 129 -5.42 10.08 6.78
N ILE A 130 -4.96 9.00 6.15
CA ILE A 130 -3.58 8.84 5.67
C ILE A 130 -3.45 9.37 4.24
N ASP A 131 -2.56 10.33 3.98
CA ASP A 131 -2.13 10.69 2.63
C ASP A 131 -1.19 9.62 2.07
N LEU A 132 -1.79 8.52 1.58
CA LEU A 132 -1.02 7.36 1.09
C LEU A 132 -0.15 7.71 -0.11
N VAL A 133 -0.54 8.66 -0.95
CA VAL A 133 0.25 9.05 -2.13
C VAL A 133 1.56 9.68 -1.69
N GLU A 134 1.53 10.55 -0.71
CA GLU A 134 2.74 11.19 -0.18
C GLU A 134 3.64 10.17 0.53
N HIS A 135 3.07 9.29 1.36
CA HIS A 135 3.84 8.23 2.02
C HIS A 135 4.48 7.24 1.03
N ILE A 136 3.82 6.93 -0.09
CA ILE A 136 4.40 6.13 -1.18
C ILE A 136 5.63 6.84 -1.78
N LYS A 137 5.55 8.14 -2.06
CA LYS A 137 6.69 8.91 -2.61
C LYS A 137 7.88 8.91 -1.66
N LEU A 138 7.64 9.21 -0.38
CA LEU A 138 8.67 9.21 0.65
C LEU A 138 9.32 7.83 0.81
N LYS A 139 8.51 6.76 0.78
CA LYS A 139 9.01 5.39 0.84
C LYS A 139 9.84 5.02 -0.39
N MET A 140 9.46 5.46 -1.58
CA MET A 140 10.24 5.24 -2.80
C MET A 140 11.60 5.94 -2.71
N GLN A 141 11.64 7.20 -2.30
CA GLN A 141 12.90 7.96 -2.10
C GLN A 141 13.80 7.27 -1.08
N TYR A 142 13.25 6.83 0.05
CA TYR A 142 13.98 6.07 1.05
C TYR A 142 14.54 4.76 0.48
N ASN A 143 13.73 4.00 -0.27
CA ASN A 143 14.19 2.75 -0.87
C ASN A 143 15.30 2.98 -1.92
N GLU A 144 15.27 4.09 -2.66
CA GLU A 144 16.31 4.47 -3.63
C GLU A 144 17.62 4.87 -2.96
N SER A 145 17.58 5.47 -1.77
CA SER A 145 18.77 5.86 -1.00
C SER A 145 19.50 4.67 -0.37
N ARG A 146 18.79 3.55 -0.16
CA ARG A 146 19.37 2.36 0.50
C ARG A 146 20.21 1.53 -0.45
N PRO A 147 21.29 0.89 0.04
CA PRO A 147 22.05 -0.06 -0.74
C PRO A 147 21.16 -1.17 -1.32
N TYR A 148 21.48 -1.59 -2.55
CA TYR A 148 20.75 -2.66 -3.22
C TYR A 148 20.58 -3.89 -2.30
N LEU A 149 19.34 -4.38 -2.16
CA LEU A 149 18.97 -5.50 -1.30
C LEU A 149 19.38 -5.32 0.18
N HIS A 150 19.52 -4.11 0.68
CA HIS A 150 20.00 -3.84 2.04
C HIS A 150 21.30 -4.58 2.35
N GLY A 151 22.14 -4.82 1.34
CA GLY A 151 23.35 -5.61 1.47
C GLY A 151 23.13 -7.13 1.57
N CYS A 152 21.89 -7.61 1.39
CA CYS A 152 21.58 -9.03 1.36
C CYS A 152 21.38 -9.51 -0.09
N LEU A 153 22.03 -10.63 -0.42
CA LEU A 153 21.71 -11.41 -1.61
C LEU A 153 20.51 -12.29 -1.28
N TYR A 154 19.45 -12.23 -2.09
CA TYR A 154 18.36 -13.21 -2.04
C TYR A 154 18.80 -14.50 -2.70
#